data_c3876c37d996b65b15b93c66e54a0059
#
_entry.id   c3876c37d996b65b15b93c66e54a0059
#
_cell.length_a   1.000
_cell.length_b   1.000
_cell.length_c   1.000
_cell.angle_alpha   90.00
_cell.angle_beta   90.00
_cell.angle_gamma   90.00
#
_symmetry.space_group_name_H-M   'P 1'
#
loop_
_entity.id
_entity.type
_entity.pdbx_description
1 polymer ?
#
loop_
_entity_poly.entity_id
_entity_poly.type
_entity_poly.pdbx_seq_one_letter_code
_entity_poly.pdbx_strand_id
1 'polypeptide(L)'
;MEVSHKKAFNRRAFISVGLFFTLAILFVTAVLIQFFENDPDSLEMHISVSCHALAGIIFIILNILHLKLNWQSMKLYIKEKEASISREAIYAVLSVISAIVFGTFVVYLILG
;
A
#
# COMPACT_ATOMS: atom_id res chain seq x y z
N MET A 1 -7.46 29.69 -21.56
CA MET A 1 -7.25 29.23 -21.53
C MET A 1 -6.86 28.54 -21.36
N GLU A 2 -6.54 28.67 -21.19
CA GLU A 2 -6.09 28.13 -20.98
C GLU A 2 -5.47 27.46 -21.10
N VAL A 3 -4.99 27.61 -21.22
CA VAL A 3 -4.49 27.16 -21.28
C VAL A 3 -3.90 26.41 -21.19
N SER A 4 -3.41 26.49 -21.10
CA SER A 4 -2.83 25.92 -20.88
C SER A 4 -2.90 24.91 -20.60
N HIS A 5 -3.30 24.66 -20.98
CA HIS A 5 -3.22 23.79 -20.57
C HIS A 5 -2.65 22.72 -20.70
N LYS A 6 -1.85 22.93 -21.26
CA LYS A 6 -1.03 21.95 -21.26
C LYS A 6 -0.64 21.74 -19.95
N LYS A 7 -1.13 20.83 -19.32
CA LYS A 7 -0.80 20.59 -18.08
C LYS A 7 0.50 20.03 -17.95
N ALA A 8 1.32 20.46 -17.08
CA ALA A 8 2.55 19.82 -16.74
C ALA A 8 2.20 18.48 -16.10
N PHE A 9 3.06 17.49 -16.27
CA PHE A 9 2.86 16.19 -15.69
C PHE A 9 2.84 16.31 -14.17
N ASN A 10 1.78 15.82 -13.55
CA ASN A 10 1.62 15.92 -12.11
C ASN A 10 2.15 14.65 -11.44
N ARG A 11 3.34 14.72 -10.92
CA ARG A 11 3.97 13.57 -10.29
C ARG A 11 3.22 13.06 -9.10
N ARG A 12 2.69 13.96 -8.29
CA ARG A 12 1.96 13.54 -7.10
C ARG A 12 0.73 12.74 -7.47
N ALA A 13 0.01 13.21 -8.48
CA ALA A 13 -1.17 12.48 -8.92
C ALA A 13 -0.80 11.13 -9.51
N PHE A 14 0.26 11.10 -10.30
CA PHE A 14 0.72 9.86 -10.91
C PHE A 14 1.06 8.84 -9.83
N ILE A 15 1.83 9.26 -8.85
CA ILE A 15 2.26 8.34 -7.79
C ILE A 15 1.10 7.89 -6.94
N SER A 16 0.20 8.81 -6.61
CA SER A 16 -0.96 8.47 -5.79
C SER A 16 -1.87 7.47 -6.48
N VAL A 17 -2.17 7.71 -7.76
CA VAL A 17 -3.01 6.81 -8.52
C VAL A 17 -2.32 5.46 -8.68
N GLY A 18 -1.01 5.50 -8.95
CA GLY A 18 -0.24 4.27 -9.08
C GLY A 18 -0.25 3.46 -7.80
N LEU A 19 -0.10 4.13 -6.66
CA LEU A 19 -0.14 3.43 -5.37
C LEU A 19 -1.50 2.78 -5.14
N PHE A 20 -2.55 3.52 -5.44
CA PHE A 20 -3.90 2.99 -5.24
C PHE A 20 -4.14 1.79 -6.16
N PHE A 21 -3.73 1.92 -7.42
CA PHE A 21 -3.93 0.87 -8.40
C PHE A 21 -3.14 -0.39 -8.03
N THR A 22 -1.86 -0.23 -7.67
CA THR A 22 -1.06 -1.39 -7.30
C THR A 22 -1.55 -2.01 -6.00
N LEU A 23 -2.07 -1.20 -5.09
CA LEU A 23 -2.66 -1.73 -3.87
C LEU A 23 -3.86 -2.60 -4.20
N ALA A 24 -4.69 -2.15 -5.15
CA ALA A 24 -5.85 -2.94 -5.57
C ALA A 24 -5.41 -4.26 -6.18
N ILE A 25 -4.37 -4.22 -7.02
CA ILE A 25 -3.84 -5.44 -7.62
C ILE A 25 -3.29 -6.37 -6.55
N LEU A 26 -2.57 -5.82 -5.58
CA LEU A 26 -2.03 -6.62 -4.49
C LEU A 26 -3.14 -7.29 -3.70
N PHE A 27 -4.20 -6.57 -3.45
CA PHE A 27 -5.33 -7.11 -2.71
C PHE A 27 -5.99 -8.25 -3.49
N VAL A 28 -6.27 -8.01 -4.76
CA VAL A 28 -6.93 -9.02 -5.59
C VAL A 28 -6.06 -10.27 -5.73
N THR A 29 -4.77 -10.09 -5.99
CA THR A 29 -3.89 -11.24 -6.15
C THR A 29 -3.69 -11.98 -4.85
N ALA A 30 -3.71 -11.27 -3.71
CA ALA A 30 -3.62 -11.93 -2.43
C ALA A 30 -4.81 -12.86 -2.22
N VAL A 31 -6.01 -12.38 -2.57
CA VAL A 31 -7.20 -13.20 -2.46
C VAL A 31 -7.12 -14.40 -3.41
N LEU A 32 -6.65 -14.18 -4.63
CA LEU A 32 -6.53 -15.27 -5.60
C LEU A 32 -5.53 -16.33 -5.13
N ILE A 33 -4.43 -15.90 -4.54
CA ILE A 33 -3.43 -16.83 -4.03
C ILE A 33 -4.06 -17.71 -2.95
N GLN A 34 -4.84 -17.11 -2.06
CA GLN A 34 -5.53 -17.87 -1.04
C GLN A 34 -6.50 -18.86 -1.66
N PHE A 35 -7.18 -18.42 -2.71
CA PHE A 35 -8.18 -19.22 -3.35
C PHE A 35 -7.58 -20.46 -4.03
N PHE A 36 -6.40 -20.30 -4.62
CA PHE A 36 -5.75 -21.38 -5.36
C PHE A 36 -4.69 -22.12 -4.55
N GLU A 37 -4.64 -21.91 -3.25
CA GLU A 37 -3.54 -22.47 -2.46
C GLU A 37 -3.59 -24.00 -2.43
N ASN A 38 -4.74 -24.59 -2.68
CA ASN A 38 -4.87 -26.04 -2.69
C ASN A 38 -4.29 -26.67 -3.96
N ASP A 39 -3.95 -25.86 -4.94
CA ASP A 39 -3.41 -26.35 -6.19
C ASP A 39 -2.21 -25.48 -6.57
N PRO A 40 -1.10 -25.64 -5.84
CA PRO A 40 0.05 -24.74 -6.01
C PRO A 40 0.73 -24.84 -7.36
N ASP A 41 0.49 -25.93 -8.09
CA ASP A 41 1.12 -26.09 -9.39
C ASP A 41 0.26 -25.58 -10.54
N SER A 42 -0.91 -25.04 -10.26
CA SER A 42 -1.80 -24.58 -11.30
C SER A 42 -1.24 -23.32 -11.97
N LEU A 43 -1.62 -23.13 -13.22
CA LEU A 43 -1.23 -21.93 -13.94
C LEU A 43 -1.80 -20.70 -13.28
N GLU A 44 -3.01 -20.79 -12.76
CA GLU A 44 -3.64 -19.68 -12.08
C GLU A 44 -2.84 -19.24 -10.87
N MET A 45 -2.31 -20.21 -10.12
CA MET A 45 -1.50 -19.88 -8.96
C MET A 45 -0.21 -19.19 -9.38
N HIS A 46 0.45 -19.71 -10.42
CA HIS A 46 1.69 -19.10 -10.91
C HIS A 46 1.47 -17.68 -11.38
N ILE A 47 0.39 -17.45 -12.10
CA ILE A 47 0.08 -16.11 -12.59
C ILE A 47 -0.22 -15.17 -11.41
N SER A 48 -0.99 -15.64 -10.45
CA SER A 48 -1.36 -14.83 -9.29
C SER A 48 -0.14 -14.44 -8.48
N VAL A 49 0.77 -15.39 -8.25
CA VAL A 49 1.98 -15.13 -7.48
C VAL A 49 2.89 -14.16 -8.23
N SER A 50 3.03 -14.36 -9.54
CA SER A 50 3.88 -13.48 -10.33
C SER A 50 3.34 -12.06 -10.36
N CYS A 51 2.03 -11.91 -10.56
CA CYS A 51 1.42 -10.59 -10.56
C CYS A 51 1.57 -9.92 -9.20
N HIS A 52 1.38 -10.70 -8.15
CA HIS A 52 1.50 -10.16 -6.79
C HIS A 52 2.92 -9.67 -6.53
N ALA A 53 3.92 -10.46 -6.92
CA ALA A 53 5.31 -10.09 -6.70
C ALA A 53 5.68 -8.84 -7.49
N LEU A 54 5.28 -8.79 -8.75
CA LEU A 54 5.60 -7.64 -9.59
C LEU A 54 4.88 -6.39 -9.12
N ALA A 55 3.60 -6.51 -8.79
CA ALA A 55 2.86 -5.39 -8.26
C ALA A 55 3.46 -4.91 -6.93
N GLY A 56 3.94 -5.86 -6.12
CA GLY A 56 4.58 -5.51 -4.87
C GLY A 56 5.84 -4.71 -5.06
N ILE A 57 6.65 -5.09 -6.03
CA ILE A 57 7.88 -4.35 -6.32
C ILE A 57 7.55 -2.94 -6.78
N ILE A 58 6.58 -2.83 -7.68
CA ILE A 58 6.16 -1.52 -8.18
C ILE A 58 5.60 -0.68 -7.03
N PHE A 59 4.83 -1.31 -6.16
CA PHE A 59 4.24 -0.62 -5.02
C PHE A 59 5.33 -0.06 -4.09
N ILE A 60 6.37 -0.84 -3.86
CA ILE A 60 7.48 -0.40 -3.01
C ILE A 60 8.19 0.79 -3.64
N ILE A 61 8.45 0.72 -4.95
CA ILE A 61 9.11 1.82 -5.63
C ILE A 61 8.26 3.09 -5.55
N LEU A 62 6.96 2.95 -5.79
CA LEU A 62 6.07 4.10 -5.73
C LEU A 62 5.97 4.65 -4.31
N ASN A 63 6.04 3.78 -3.31
CA ASN A 63 6.03 4.24 -1.93
C ASN A 63 7.27 5.05 -1.61
N ILE A 64 8.41 4.63 -2.10
CA ILE A 64 9.65 5.38 -1.88
C ILE A 64 9.55 6.74 -2.55
N LEU A 65 9.01 6.80 -3.76
CA LEU A 65 8.84 8.07 -4.45
C LEU A 65 7.83 8.95 -3.73
N HIS A 66 6.76 8.34 -3.23
CA HIS A 66 5.75 9.08 -2.49
C HIS A 66 6.36 9.70 -1.22
N LEU A 67 7.15 8.91 -0.52
CA LEU A 67 7.80 9.36 0.68
C LEU A 67 8.77 10.50 0.37
N LYS A 68 9.49 10.36 -0.73
CA LYS A 68 10.45 11.38 -1.14
C LYS A 68 9.75 12.70 -1.45
N LEU A 69 8.63 12.63 -2.15
CA LEU A 69 7.89 13.84 -2.49
C LEU A 69 7.30 14.53 -1.26
N ASN A 70 6.99 13.77 -0.24
CA ASN A 70 6.39 14.32 0.96
C ASN A 70 7.37 14.47 2.11
N TRP A 71 8.64 14.28 1.82
CA TRP A 71 9.66 14.31 2.87
C TRP A 71 9.70 15.65 3.60
N GLN A 72 9.59 16.73 2.84
CA GLN A 72 9.62 18.05 3.41
C GLN A 72 8.47 18.25 4.38
N SER A 73 7.28 17.87 3.96
CA SER A 73 6.09 17.99 4.82
C SER A 73 6.23 17.14 6.06
N MET A 74 6.77 15.96 5.92
CA MET A 74 6.96 15.07 7.06
C MET A 74 7.97 15.63 8.05
N LYS A 75 9.05 16.19 7.53
CA LYS A 75 10.05 16.80 8.39
C LYS A 75 9.47 17.99 9.16
N LEU A 76 8.70 18.81 8.46
CA LEU A 76 8.10 19.96 9.11
C LEU A 76 7.09 19.54 10.17
N TYR A 77 6.34 18.51 9.87
CA TYR A 77 5.37 18.01 10.83
C TYR A 77 6.04 17.51 12.11
N ILE A 78 7.09 16.73 11.95
CA ILE A 78 7.82 16.20 13.09
C ILE A 78 8.47 17.31 13.86
N LYS A 79 9.04 18.28 13.16
CA LYS A 79 9.70 19.39 13.81
C LYS A 79 8.73 20.26 14.62
N GLU A 80 7.58 20.51 14.05
CA GLU A 80 6.58 21.33 14.73
C GLU A 80 6.02 20.67 15.97
N LYS A 81 5.88 19.36 15.92
CA LYS A 81 5.38 18.63 17.07
C LYS A 81 6.46 18.43 18.13
N GLU A 82 7.72 18.79 17.75
CA GLU A 82 8.78 18.72 18.69
C GLU A 82 8.92 17.45 19.37
N ALA A 83 9.27 16.55 19.10
CA ALA A 83 9.53 15.33 19.81
C ALA A 83 8.29 14.67 20.37
N SER A 84 7.19 15.36 20.42
CA SER A 84 6.00 14.71 20.93
C SER A 84 5.30 14.04 19.76
N ILE A 85 5.02 12.75 19.92
CA ILE A 85 4.30 12.02 18.91
C ILE A 85 2.84 12.44 18.97
N SER A 86 2.28 12.78 17.83
CA SER A 86 0.91 13.26 17.81
C SER A 86 -0.03 12.12 18.21
N ARG A 87 -1.14 12.53 18.77
CA ARG A 87 -2.17 11.59 19.19
C ARG A 87 -2.66 10.77 17.99
N GLU A 88 -2.79 11.45 16.85
CA GLU A 88 -3.25 10.78 15.64
C GLU A 88 -2.28 9.69 15.20
N ALA A 89 -0.98 9.95 15.33
CA ALA A 89 0.02 8.96 14.93
C ALA A 89 -0.07 7.72 15.81
N ILE A 90 -0.25 7.92 17.12
CA ILE A 90 -0.37 6.81 18.04
C ILE A 90 -1.63 6.00 17.73
N TYR A 91 -2.74 6.69 17.49
CA TYR A 91 -3.98 6.00 17.17
C TYR A 91 -3.86 5.23 15.86
N ALA A 92 -3.16 5.80 14.87
CA ALA A 92 -2.98 5.11 13.60
C ALA A 92 -2.18 3.82 13.79
N VAL A 93 -1.09 3.89 14.53
CA VAL A 93 -0.25 2.71 14.77
C VAL A 93 -1.03 1.65 15.53
N LEU A 94 -1.74 2.06 16.57
CA LEU A 94 -2.52 1.12 17.36
C LEU A 94 -3.63 0.49 16.54
N SER A 95 -4.27 1.29 15.69
CA SER A 95 -5.33 0.77 14.83
C SER A 95 -4.81 -0.28 13.87
N VAL A 96 -3.66 0.00 13.24
CA VAL A 96 -3.08 -0.95 12.29
C VAL A 96 -2.68 -2.23 12.99
N ILE A 97 -2.02 -2.12 14.13
CA ILE A 97 -1.60 -3.30 14.88
C ILE A 97 -2.82 -4.12 15.31
N SER A 98 -3.85 -3.44 15.81
CA SER A 98 -5.06 -4.13 16.24
C SER A 98 -5.73 -4.84 15.08
N ALA A 99 -5.78 -4.18 13.92
CA ALA A 99 -6.39 -4.78 12.75
C ALA A 99 -5.64 -6.03 12.30
N ILE A 100 -4.31 -5.96 12.33
CA ILE A 100 -3.49 -7.10 11.93
C ILE A 100 -3.67 -8.26 12.89
N VAL A 101 -3.63 -7.98 14.19
CA VAL A 101 -3.80 -9.01 15.19
C VAL A 101 -5.18 -9.66 15.10
N PHE A 102 -6.21 -8.83 14.99
CA PHE A 102 -7.56 -9.33 14.89
C PHE A 102 -7.76 -10.13 13.62
N GLY A 103 -7.26 -9.63 12.50
CA GLY A 103 -7.37 -10.32 11.23
C GLY A 103 -6.66 -11.66 11.25
N THR A 104 -5.47 -11.70 11.84
CA THR A 104 -4.72 -12.93 11.95
C THR A 104 -5.47 -13.94 12.80
N PHE A 105 -6.05 -13.47 13.90
CA PHE A 105 -6.82 -14.34 14.78
C PHE A 105 -8.03 -14.92 14.07
N VAL A 106 -8.75 -14.08 13.33
CA VAL A 106 -9.92 -14.53 12.58
C VAL A 106 -9.54 -15.55 11.53
N VAL A 107 -8.45 -15.28 10.79
CA VAL A 107 -7.99 -16.21 9.76
C VAL A 107 -7.61 -17.54 10.40
N TYR A 108 -6.93 -17.49 11.53
CA TYR A 108 -6.54 -18.71 12.23
C TYR A 108 -7.77 -19.53 12.62
N LEU A 109 -8.81 -18.87 13.13
CA LEU A 109 -10.03 -19.58 13.53
C LEU A 109 -10.75 -20.19 12.34
N ILE A 110 -10.74 -19.49 11.21
CA ILE A 110 -11.43 -19.97 10.03
C ILE A 110 -10.68 -21.10 9.36
N LEU A 111 -9.38 -20.96 9.22
CA LEU A 111 -8.58 -21.94 8.49
C LEU A 111 -8.00 -23.02 9.38
N GLY A 112 -7.82 -22.69 10.60
CA GLY A 112 -7.17 -23.58 11.51
C GLY A 112 -8.02 -24.59 12.13
#